data_7f652407e1b6ca5d028a49dcdd928662
#
_entry.id   7f652407e1b6ca5d028a49dcdd928662
#
_cell.length_a   1.000
_cell.length_b   1.000
_cell.length_c   1.000
_cell.angle_alpha   90.00
_cell.angle_beta   90.00
_cell.angle_gamma   90.00
#
_symmetry.space_group_name_H-M   'P 1'
#
loop_
_entity.id
_entity.type
_entity.pdbx_description
1 polymer ?
#
loop_
_entity_poly.entity_id
_entity_poly.type
_entity_poly.pdbx_seq_one_letter_code
_entity_poly.pdbx_strand_id
1 'polypeptide(L)'
;MAFLVSPGVLVTEKDLTNVVPAVSTSIGGAVVVSERGPMEEVTLISSEDEYVSVFGKPDTSTFEYFFSATNFLQYGNALKVVRAATGCVNAAVSGTPVLIKNTTDYLNNYSTGQGSVGAWAAREAGTWGNNLQVSTCTNSTAYSQTLPSDNLVNDADAAIGDTTITVD
;
A
#
# COMPACT_ATOMS: atom_id res chain seq x y z
N MET A 1 -26.30 51.20 16.71
CA MET A 1 -27.74 51.29 16.38
C MET A 1 -28.00 52.71 15.90
N ALA A 2 -28.41 52.85 14.66
CA ALA A 2 -28.82 54.17 14.15
C ALA A 2 -30.19 54.50 14.75
N PHE A 3 -30.29 55.65 15.43
CA PHE A 3 -31.52 56.09 16.10
C PHE A 3 -32.18 57.13 15.20
N LEU A 4 -33.40 56.88 14.76
CA LEU A 4 -34.19 57.84 13.98
C LEU A 4 -34.78 58.86 14.91
N VAL A 5 -34.41 60.13 14.78
CA VAL A 5 -34.84 61.24 15.66
C VAL A 5 -36.03 62.04 15.04
N SER A 6 -36.42 61.82 13.83
CA SER A 6 -37.56 62.45 13.19
C SER A 6 -38.27 61.45 12.28
N PRO A 7 -39.57 61.71 11.91
CA PRO A 7 -40.29 60.82 11.05
C PRO A 7 -39.59 60.72 9.67
N GLY A 8 -39.07 59.54 9.38
CA GLY A 8 -38.36 59.20 8.13
C GLY A 8 -38.46 57.70 7.85
N VAL A 9 -38.15 57.34 6.64
CA VAL A 9 -38.11 55.95 6.21
C VAL A 9 -36.68 55.45 6.38
N LEU A 10 -36.49 54.48 7.27
CA LEU A 10 -35.22 53.74 7.39
C LEU A 10 -35.23 52.59 6.40
N VAL A 11 -34.47 52.69 5.33
CA VAL A 11 -34.22 51.59 4.43
C VAL A 11 -32.94 50.88 4.85
N THR A 12 -33.06 49.67 5.32
CA THR A 12 -31.90 48.80 5.55
C THR A 12 -31.86 47.73 4.44
N GLU A 13 -30.80 47.79 3.68
CA GLU A 13 -30.49 46.73 2.72
C GLU A 13 -29.94 45.54 3.48
N LYS A 14 -30.65 44.43 3.41
CA LYS A 14 -30.17 43.15 3.93
C LYS A 14 -29.78 42.28 2.74
N ASP A 15 -28.49 42.12 2.55
CA ASP A 15 -27.99 41.17 1.56
C ASP A 15 -28.40 39.76 1.99
N LEU A 16 -29.35 39.20 1.26
CA LEU A 16 -29.81 37.83 1.41
C LEU A 16 -29.11 36.90 0.42
N THR A 17 -28.01 37.36 -0.18
CA THR A 17 -27.21 36.50 -1.04
C THR A 17 -26.73 35.32 -0.21
N ASN A 18 -27.41 34.25 -0.37
CA ASN A 18 -26.96 32.98 0.19
C ASN A 18 -25.67 32.62 -0.56
N VAL A 19 -24.52 33.01 0.00
CA VAL A 19 -23.25 32.49 -0.46
C VAL A 19 -23.34 30.98 -0.19
N VAL A 20 -23.78 30.25 -1.19
CA VAL A 20 -23.57 28.81 -1.20
C VAL A 20 -22.04 28.69 -1.18
N PRO A 21 -21.42 28.27 -0.05
CA PRO A 21 -20.01 27.99 -0.08
C PRO A 21 -19.85 27.01 -1.22
N ALA A 22 -19.01 27.35 -2.20
CA ALA A 22 -18.60 26.40 -3.23
C ALA A 22 -18.03 25.23 -2.46
N VAL A 23 -18.83 24.19 -2.26
CA VAL A 23 -18.39 22.95 -1.71
C VAL A 23 -17.46 22.44 -2.78
N SER A 24 -16.18 22.75 -2.61
CA SER A 24 -15.13 22.22 -3.43
C SER A 24 -15.27 20.71 -3.40
N THR A 25 -15.81 20.13 -4.46
CA THR A 25 -15.80 18.69 -4.67
C THR A 25 -14.38 18.28 -5.01
N SER A 26 -13.48 18.46 -4.04
CA SER A 26 -12.07 18.11 -4.16
C SER A 26 -11.81 16.64 -3.85
N ILE A 27 -12.87 15.89 -3.55
CA ILE A 27 -12.76 14.45 -3.30
C ILE A 27 -13.08 13.70 -4.58
N GLY A 28 -12.09 13.03 -5.14
CA GLY A 28 -12.25 12.12 -6.27
C GLY A 28 -12.56 10.69 -5.83
N GLY A 29 -13.16 9.92 -6.74
CA GLY A 29 -13.35 8.49 -6.58
C GLY A 29 -12.81 7.76 -7.82
N ALA A 30 -12.03 6.69 -7.60
CA ALA A 30 -11.50 5.86 -8.67
C ALA A 30 -11.63 4.38 -8.34
N VAL A 31 -12.02 3.61 -9.34
CA VAL A 31 -11.91 2.14 -9.31
C VAL A 31 -10.72 1.78 -10.19
N VAL A 32 -9.78 1.04 -9.63
CA VAL A 32 -8.50 0.76 -10.29
C VAL A 32 -8.21 -0.74 -10.32
N VAL A 33 -7.47 -1.14 -11.34
CA VAL A 33 -6.79 -2.43 -11.37
C VAL A 33 -5.33 -2.16 -11.04
N SER A 34 -4.76 -2.92 -10.12
CA SER A 34 -3.39 -2.74 -9.65
C SER A 34 -2.75 -4.06 -9.26
N GLU A 35 -1.42 -4.08 -9.22
CA GLU A 35 -0.63 -5.27 -8.93
C GLU A 35 -0.81 -5.74 -7.47
N ARG A 36 -1.00 -4.80 -6.55
CA ARG A 36 -1.14 -5.03 -5.11
C ARG A 36 -2.12 -4.06 -4.48
N GLY A 37 -2.32 -4.16 -3.18
CA GLY A 37 -3.21 -3.31 -2.39
C GLY A 37 -4.50 -4.00 -1.95
N PRO A 38 -5.22 -3.43 -0.99
CA PRO A 38 -6.44 -4.00 -0.46
C PRO A 38 -7.54 -4.02 -1.54
N MET A 39 -8.33 -5.09 -1.54
CA MET A 39 -9.45 -5.26 -2.46
C MET A 39 -10.76 -4.95 -1.75
N GLU A 40 -11.72 -4.40 -2.51
CA GLU A 40 -13.07 -4.09 -2.00
C GLU A 40 -13.07 -3.21 -0.74
N GLU A 41 -12.00 -2.46 -0.53
CA GLU A 41 -11.84 -1.50 0.55
C GLU A 41 -11.57 -0.11 -0.01
N VAL A 42 -12.25 0.90 0.55
CA VAL A 42 -12.03 2.29 0.15
C VAL A 42 -10.79 2.83 0.83
N THR A 43 -9.75 3.06 0.05
CA THR A 43 -8.49 3.65 0.54
C THR A 43 -8.44 5.11 0.16
N LEU A 44 -8.19 6.00 1.14
CA LEU A 44 -7.98 7.42 0.88
C LEU A 44 -6.50 7.64 0.55
N ILE A 45 -6.25 8.27 -0.59
CA ILE A 45 -4.91 8.57 -1.11
C ILE A 45 -4.77 10.07 -1.28
N SER A 46 -3.67 10.64 -0.80
CA SER A 46 -3.40 12.07 -0.81
C SER A 46 -2.30 12.48 -1.78
N SER A 47 -1.46 11.54 -2.21
CA SER A 47 -0.31 11.79 -3.09
C SER A 47 -0.02 10.61 -4.00
N GLU A 48 0.75 10.87 -5.07
CA GLU A 48 1.23 9.82 -5.98
C GLU A 48 2.14 8.82 -5.27
N ASP A 49 3.04 9.28 -4.41
CA ASP A 49 3.94 8.40 -3.64
C ASP A 49 3.16 7.44 -2.74
N GLU A 50 2.10 7.92 -2.11
CA GLU A 50 1.19 7.10 -1.32
C GLU A 50 0.46 6.08 -2.20
N TYR A 51 -0.01 6.50 -3.39
CA TYR A 51 -0.62 5.59 -4.35
C TYR A 51 0.34 4.47 -4.74
N VAL A 52 1.58 4.81 -5.11
CA VAL A 52 2.62 3.82 -5.47
C VAL A 52 2.94 2.89 -4.31
N SER A 53 2.98 3.40 -3.08
CA SER A 53 3.28 2.58 -1.91
C SER A 53 2.21 1.54 -1.62
N VAL A 54 0.93 1.88 -1.87
CA VAL A 54 -0.21 1.00 -1.60
C VAL A 54 -0.51 0.09 -2.78
N PHE A 55 -0.66 0.66 -3.99
CA PHE A 55 -1.17 -0.06 -5.16
C PHE A 55 -0.09 -0.53 -6.15
N GLY A 56 1.14 -0.07 -5.96
CA GLY A 56 2.26 -0.42 -6.84
C GLY A 56 2.47 0.56 -7.98
N LYS A 57 3.48 0.24 -8.80
CA LYS A 57 3.84 1.02 -9.98
C LYS A 57 2.99 0.60 -11.18
N PRO A 58 2.85 1.46 -12.20
CA PRO A 58 2.15 1.09 -13.43
C PRO A 58 2.91 0.03 -14.21
N ASP A 59 2.17 -0.87 -14.81
CA ASP A 59 2.63 -1.83 -15.81
C ASP A 59 1.83 -1.68 -17.12
N THR A 60 2.09 -2.56 -18.10
CA THR A 60 1.42 -2.53 -19.40
C THR A 60 -0.09 -2.76 -19.35
N SER A 61 -0.61 -3.30 -18.26
CA SER A 61 -2.04 -3.60 -18.06
C SER A 61 -2.74 -2.66 -17.10
N THR A 62 -1.97 -1.92 -16.29
CA THR A 62 -2.51 -1.08 -15.22
C THR A 62 -2.24 0.42 -15.42
N PHE A 63 -1.47 0.80 -16.45
CA PHE A 63 -1.02 2.19 -16.63
C PHE A 63 -2.17 3.19 -16.82
N GLU A 64 -3.26 2.81 -17.48
CA GLU A 64 -4.41 3.69 -17.70
C GLU A 64 -5.07 4.10 -16.37
N TYR A 65 -5.25 3.13 -15.47
CA TYR A 65 -5.81 3.37 -14.13
C TYR A 65 -4.87 4.20 -13.28
N PHE A 66 -3.57 3.89 -13.34
CA PHE A 66 -2.54 4.62 -12.62
C PHE A 66 -2.51 6.09 -13.02
N PHE A 67 -2.34 6.39 -14.31
CA PHE A 67 -2.25 7.77 -14.78
C PHE A 67 -3.56 8.56 -14.59
N SER A 68 -4.70 7.90 -14.67
CA SER A 68 -5.98 8.55 -14.37
C SER A 68 -6.05 8.99 -12.91
N ALA A 69 -5.61 8.14 -11.98
CA ALA A 69 -5.57 8.44 -10.56
C ALA A 69 -4.52 9.51 -10.22
N THR A 70 -3.30 9.38 -10.74
CA THR A 70 -2.21 10.32 -10.44
C THR A 70 -2.41 11.69 -11.06
N ASN A 71 -3.02 11.78 -12.25
CA ASN A 71 -3.42 13.07 -12.82
C ASN A 71 -4.40 13.82 -11.93
N PHE A 72 -5.35 13.12 -11.30
CA PHE A 72 -6.24 13.77 -10.33
C PHE A 72 -5.45 14.27 -9.12
N LEU A 73 -4.50 13.49 -8.62
CA LEU A 73 -3.69 13.83 -7.42
C LEU A 73 -2.77 15.04 -7.65
N GLN A 74 -2.50 15.44 -8.92
CA GLN A 74 -1.77 16.68 -9.20
C GLN A 74 -2.59 17.94 -8.90
N TYR A 75 -3.91 17.83 -8.89
CA TYR A 75 -4.84 18.95 -8.66
C TYR A 75 -5.62 18.82 -7.35
N GLY A 76 -5.75 17.61 -6.83
CA GLY A 76 -6.49 17.28 -5.61
C GLY A 76 -5.64 16.44 -4.67
N ASN A 77 -5.99 16.48 -3.38
CA ASN A 77 -5.29 15.75 -2.32
C ASN A 77 -6.19 14.73 -1.60
N ALA A 78 -7.33 14.40 -2.16
CA ALA A 78 -8.28 13.45 -1.56
C ALA A 78 -8.90 12.56 -2.64
N LEU A 79 -8.26 11.44 -2.93
CA LEU A 79 -8.74 10.44 -3.86
C LEU A 79 -9.13 9.17 -3.10
N LYS A 80 -10.38 8.78 -3.20
CA LYS A 80 -10.86 7.49 -2.70
C LYS A 80 -10.69 6.43 -3.78
N VAL A 81 -9.84 5.47 -3.51
CA VAL A 81 -9.48 4.40 -4.45
C VAL A 81 -10.04 3.07 -3.96
N VAL A 82 -10.63 2.31 -4.87
CA VAL A 82 -11.04 0.93 -4.64
C VAL A 82 -10.37 0.05 -5.68
N ARG A 83 -9.66 -0.98 -5.23
CA ARG A 83 -9.07 -1.97 -6.11
C ARG A 83 -10.11 -3.00 -6.52
N ALA A 84 -10.31 -3.17 -7.83
CA ALA A 84 -11.07 -4.25 -8.42
C ALA A 84 -10.11 -5.29 -9.00
N ALA A 85 -10.32 -6.55 -8.68
CA ALA A 85 -9.59 -7.65 -9.28
C ALA A 85 -10.45 -8.91 -9.29
N THR A 86 -10.28 -9.73 -10.32
CA THR A 86 -10.97 -11.02 -10.47
C THR A 86 -9.95 -12.12 -10.68
N GLY A 87 -10.20 -13.29 -10.08
CA GLY A 87 -9.35 -14.47 -10.28
C GLY A 87 -7.96 -14.41 -9.64
N CYS A 88 -7.67 -13.42 -8.80
CA CYS A 88 -6.43 -13.35 -8.06
C CYS A 88 -6.58 -14.00 -6.68
N VAL A 89 -5.46 -14.51 -6.18
CA VAL A 89 -5.35 -15.12 -4.85
C VAL A 89 -4.07 -14.61 -4.17
N ASN A 90 -3.98 -14.81 -2.86
CA ASN A 90 -2.77 -14.47 -2.11
C ASN A 90 -1.73 -15.57 -2.32
N ALA A 91 -0.51 -15.20 -2.65
CA ALA A 91 0.59 -16.16 -2.78
C ALA A 91 0.81 -16.88 -1.45
N ALA A 92 0.99 -18.18 -1.49
CA ALA A 92 1.18 -19.03 -0.31
C ALA A 92 2.44 -19.88 -0.46
N VAL A 93 3.08 -20.22 0.65
CA VAL A 93 4.29 -21.05 0.65
C VAL A 93 4.00 -22.46 0.20
N SER A 94 2.84 -22.98 0.58
CA SER A 94 2.39 -24.34 0.22
C SER A 94 0.88 -24.44 0.31
N GLY A 95 0.32 -25.51 -0.26
CA GLY A 95 -1.10 -25.78 -0.22
C GLY A 95 -1.90 -25.03 -1.29
N THR A 96 -3.18 -24.87 -1.05
CA THR A 96 -4.08 -24.16 -1.98
C THR A 96 -4.17 -22.69 -1.59
N PRO A 97 -3.78 -21.77 -2.47
CA PRO A 97 -3.91 -20.34 -2.20
C PRO A 97 -5.35 -19.94 -1.93
N VAL A 98 -5.54 -18.99 -1.03
CA VAL A 98 -6.83 -18.40 -0.68
C VAL A 98 -6.88 -16.94 -1.13
N LEU A 99 -8.07 -16.38 -1.26
CA LEU A 99 -8.25 -14.96 -1.50
C LEU A 99 -8.56 -14.28 -0.17
N ILE A 100 -7.63 -13.48 0.32
CA ILE A 100 -7.79 -12.56 1.43
C ILE A 100 -7.86 -11.16 0.84
N LYS A 101 -9.02 -10.53 0.89
CA LYS A 101 -9.29 -9.28 0.19
C LYS A 101 -8.64 -8.06 0.88
N ASN A 102 -8.76 -8.02 2.21
CA ASN A 102 -8.28 -6.92 3.04
C ASN A 102 -8.12 -7.38 4.49
N THR A 103 -7.72 -6.45 5.37
CA THR A 103 -7.49 -6.75 6.78
C THR A 103 -8.76 -7.20 7.51
N THR A 104 -9.90 -6.62 7.16
CA THR A 104 -11.19 -7.00 7.77
C THR A 104 -11.58 -8.41 7.40
N ASP A 105 -11.42 -8.78 6.14
CA ASP A 105 -11.66 -10.15 5.66
C ASP A 105 -10.72 -11.14 6.35
N TYR A 106 -9.44 -10.78 6.51
CA TYR A 106 -8.49 -11.61 7.26
C TYR A 106 -8.95 -11.85 8.70
N LEU A 107 -9.31 -10.79 9.42
CA LEU A 107 -9.70 -10.90 10.82
C LEU A 107 -10.98 -11.72 11.01
N ASN A 108 -11.92 -11.62 10.09
CA ASN A 108 -13.20 -12.32 10.18
C ASN A 108 -13.10 -13.80 9.78
N ASN A 109 -12.30 -14.12 8.78
CA ASN A 109 -12.36 -15.43 8.13
C ASN A 109 -11.06 -16.24 8.23
N TYR A 110 -9.90 -15.60 8.46
CA TYR A 110 -8.61 -16.27 8.35
C TYR A 110 -7.70 -16.12 9.58
N SER A 111 -8.08 -15.32 10.57
CA SER A 111 -7.24 -15.04 11.76
C SER A 111 -6.95 -16.28 12.62
N THR A 112 -7.80 -17.28 12.58
CA THR A 112 -7.63 -18.55 13.31
C THR A 112 -6.84 -19.61 12.53
N GLY A 113 -6.37 -19.27 11.33
CA GLY A 113 -5.68 -20.16 10.41
C GLY A 113 -6.65 -20.99 9.59
N GLN A 114 -6.68 -20.76 8.29
CA GLN A 114 -7.41 -21.62 7.35
C GLN A 114 -6.44 -22.59 6.71
N GLY A 115 -6.68 -23.82 6.98
CA GLY A 115 -5.91 -25.04 6.93
C GLY A 115 -5.10 -25.44 5.71
N SER A 116 -4.94 -24.69 4.62
CA SER A 116 -4.26 -25.21 3.43
C SER A 116 -3.15 -24.34 2.84
N VAL A 117 -2.92 -23.17 3.38
CA VAL A 117 -1.94 -22.21 2.82
C VAL A 117 -0.51 -22.36 3.33
N GLY A 118 -0.24 -23.33 4.18
CA GLY A 118 1.03 -23.48 4.86
C GLY A 118 1.25 -22.41 5.96
N ALA A 119 2.52 -22.21 6.34
CA ALA A 119 2.86 -21.31 7.45
C ALA A 119 2.76 -19.82 7.08
N TRP A 120 2.84 -19.50 5.80
CA TRP A 120 2.93 -18.13 5.32
C TRP A 120 2.07 -17.92 4.07
N ALA A 121 1.37 -16.80 4.04
CA ALA A 121 0.67 -16.29 2.87
C ALA A 121 0.97 -14.80 2.71
N ALA A 122 1.00 -14.32 1.47
CA ALA A 122 1.15 -12.90 1.20
C ALA A 122 -0.09 -12.16 1.71
N ARG A 123 0.10 -10.97 2.26
CA ARG A 123 -0.99 -10.15 2.78
C ARG A 123 -1.96 -9.72 1.68
N GLU A 124 -1.43 -9.44 0.50
CA GLU A 124 -2.19 -8.88 -0.61
C GLU A 124 -2.30 -9.88 -1.74
N ALA A 125 -3.47 -9.95 -2.32
CA ALA A 125 -3.73 -10.82 -3.47
C ALA A 125 -3.12 -10.24 -4.74
N GLY A 126 -2.53 -11.09 -5.56
CA GLY A 126 -1.95 -10.75 -6.86
C GLY A 126 -0.55 -11.32 -7.06
N THR A 127 0.01 -11.05 -8.24
CA THR A 127 1.30 -11.59 -8.69
C THR A 127 2.49 -11.05 -7.90
N TRP A 128 2.35 -9.86 -7.30
CA TRP A 128 3.40 -9.25 -6.48
C TRP A 128 3.86 -10.16 -5.33
N GLY A 129 2.92 -10.90 -4.72
CA GLY A 129 3.23 -11.84 -3.64
C GLY A 129 4.18 -12.96 -4.05
N ASN A 130 4.29 -13.29 -5.33
CA ASN A 130 5.20 -14.32 -5.82
C ASN A 130 6.68 -13.91 -5.75
N ASN A 131 6.95 -12.62 -5.61
CA ASN A 131 8.31 -12.09 -5.48
C ASN A 131 8.80 -12.05 -4.02
N LEU A 132 7.95 -12.46 -3.06
CA LEU A 132 8.31 -12.50 -1.66
C LEU A 132 8.98 -13.82 -1.31
N GLN A 133 10.08 -13.73 -0.59
CA GLN A 133 10.77 -14.89 0.00
C GLN A 133 10.76 -14.75 1.52
N VAL A 134 10.34 -15.80 2.21
CA VAL A 134 10.35 -15.87 3.66
C VAL A 134 11.42 -16.85 4.10
N SER A 135 12.35 -16.39 4.93
CA SER A 135 13.37 -17.21 5.57
C SER A 135 13.28 -17.05 7.07
N THR A 136 13.14 -18.17 7.79
CA THR A 136 13.08 -18.17 9.25
C THR A 136 14.24 -18.98 9.79
N CYS A 137 15.03 -18.41 10.68
CA CYS A 137 16.10 -19.09 11.39
C CYS A 137 15.66 -19.34 12.84
N THR A 138 15.36 -20.57 13.18
CA THR A 138 14.91 -20.94 14.54
C THR A 138 16.06 -21.20 15.49
N ASN A 139 17.26 -21.49 14.94
CA ASN A 139 18.51 -21.66 15.69
C ASN A 139 19.70 -21.35 14.77
N SER A 140 20.89 -21.21 15.35
CA SER A 140 22.11 -20.88 14.60
C SER A 140 22.52 -21.94 13.58
N THR A 141 22.08 -23.17 13.74
CA THR A 141 22.39 -24.29 12.82
C THR A 141 21.41 -24.36 11.65
N ALA A 142 20.26 -23.68 11.72
CA ALA A 142 19.26 -23.65 10.65
C ALA A 142 19.65 -22.70 9.50
N TYR A 143 20.59 -21.81 9.73
CA TYR A 143 21.10 -20.89 8.72
C TYR A 143 22.46 -21.36 8.23
N SER A 144 22.57 -21.58 6.93
CA SER A 144 23.87 -21.77 6.26
C SER A 144 23.96 -20.82 5.09
N GLN A 145 25.04 -20.09 5.01
CA GLN A 145 25.34 -19.24 3.87
C GLN A 145 26.56 -19.80 3.15
N THR A 146 26.42 -20.02 1.85
CA THR A 146 27.55 -20.31 1.00
C THR A 146 28.22 -18.98 0.67
N LEU A 147 29.42 -18.78 1.19
CA LEU A 147 30.22 -17.63 0.83
C LEU A 147 30.71 -17.78 -0.62
N PRO A 148 30.79 -16.70 -1.41
CA PRO A 148 31.49 -16.73 -2.68
C PRO A 148 32.92 -17.22 -2.48
N SER A 149 33.44 -18.01 -3.42
CA SER A 149 34.80 -18.56 -3.37
C SER A 149 35.86 -17.47 -3.28
N ASP A 150 35.55 -16.27 -3.73
CA ASP A 150 36.44 -15.14 -3.81
C ASP A 150 36.66 -14.42 -2.47
N ASN A 151 35.90 -14.79 -1.43
CA ASN A 151 36.00 -14.21 -0.08
C ASN A 151 36.48 -15.25 0.94
N LEU A 152 37.10 -16.32 0.51
CA LEU A 152 37.61 -17.32 1.41
C LEU A 152 38.97 -16.89 1.98
N VAL A 153 39.20 -17.17 3.23
CA VAL A 153 40.54 -17.10 3.83
C VAL A 153 41.42 -18.15 3.13
N ASN A 154 42.43 -17.70 2.42
CA ASN A 154 43.33 -18.56 1.65
C ASN A 154 44.57 -18.95 2.46
N ASP A 155 44.42 -19.04 3.75
CA ASP A 155 45.51 -19.45 4.65
C ASP A 155 45.24 -20.89 5.15
N ALA A 156 45.98 -21.82 4.58
CA ALA A 156 45.83 -23.24 4.91
C ALA A 156 46.22 -23.56 6.37
N ASP A 157 47.01 -22.69 6.98
CA ASP A 157 47.53 -22.84 8.32
C ASP A 157 46.86 -21.93 9.36
N ALA A 158 45.78 -21.22 8.96
CA ALA A 158 45.06 -20.32 9.87
C ALA A 158 44.60 -21.04 11.15
N ALA A 159 45.14 -20.61 12.28
CA ALA A 159 44.86 -21.19 13.59
C ALA A 159 44.40 -20.14 14.60
N ILE A 160 43.77 -20.60 15.68
CA ILE A 160 43.39 -19.72 16.78
C ILE A 160 44.63 -19.06 17.39
N GLY A 161 44.73 -17.73 17.27
CA GLY A 161 45.84 -16.93 17.78
C GLY A 161 46.72 -16.32 16.71
N ASP A 162 46.50 -16.61 15.44
CA ASP A 162 47.20 -15.98 14.35
C ASP A 162 46.89 -14.49 14.28
N THR A 163 47.93 -13.70 14.03
CA THR A 163 47.82 -12.23 13.92
C THR A 163 47.77 -11.74 12.49
N THR A 164 47.99 -12.63 11.52
CA THR A 164 47.93 -12.35 10.08
C THR A 164 47.18 -13.45 9.38
N ILE A 165 46.26 -13.08 8.50
CA ILE A 165 45.47 -13.99 7.68
C ILE A 165 45.57 -13.50 6.23
N THR A 166 45.85 -14.43 5.32
CA THR A 166 45.86 -14.16 3.89
C THR A 166 44.47 -14.30 3.32
N VAL A 167 44.01 -13.29 2.61
CA VAL A 167 42.74 -13.29 1.89
C VAL A 167 42.96 -13.04 0.41
N ASP A 168 42.21 -13.72 -0.46
CA ASP A 168 42.26 -13.49 -1.91
C ASP A 168 41.38 -12.29 -2.30
#